data_afc57372bb4a2fdbcc8a2fb514c1265a
#
_entry.id   afc57372bb4a2fdbcc8a2fb514c1265a
#
_cell.length_a   1.000
_cell.length_b   1.000
_cell.length_c   1.000
_cell.angle_alpha   90.00
_cell.angle_beta   90.00
_cell.angle_gamma   90.00
#
_symmetry.space_group_name_H-M   'P 1'
#
loop_
_entity.id
_entity.type
_entity.pdbx_description
1 polymer ?
#
loop_
_entity_poly.entity_id
_entity_poly.type
_entity_poly.pdbx_seq_one_letter_code
_entity_poly.pdbx_strand_id
1 'polypeptide(L)'
;MLTTVLSGGLVGLIFGFILQRTRFCLTGGFRDMYIARNNTLFYAFLIAITVESIGVLFLIKLGIIGNPYEDFSVLGAIVGSYLFGIGIVLAGGCATGTWYRAGEGLLGSWVALFFYMTSAAAMKSGFLVPLNQLIAKHWVINDDLAGQLGIPVWYLLVFLVVITSFFVIRELRKPRRQIASLPPRYKGVRHYLFEKTYHKYFAGLLIGLVALIAWPASQLTGRVGGLGITTPSAHLISYIITGDSKQLGWGVFLVLGIFIGSFLAAKGSQEFRWRLPDLSTIGKSTLGGIFMGIGASWAGGCTIGNGLTATAIFSSKGWIALPVTILGVWTASYIIFVKPNKN
;
A
#
# COMPACT_ATOMS: atom_id res chain seq x y z
N MET A 1 21.79 -14.14 2.14
CA MET A 1 21.76 -12.77 1.58
C MET A 1 21.36 -12.70 0.10
N LEU A 2 21.97 -13.52 -0.78
CA LEU A 2 21.59 -13.51 -2.21
C LEU A 2 20.10 -13.81 -2.44
N THR A 3 19.54 -14.82 -1.77
CA THR A 3 18.11 -15.16 -1.84
C THR A 3 17.21 -14.00 -1.41
N THR A 4 17.61 -13.26 -0.36
CA THR A 4 16.89 -12.09 0.16
C THR A 4 16.86 -10.95 -0.86
N VAL A 5 18.01 -10.68 -1.49
CA VAL A 5 18.15 -9.64 -2.52
C VAL A 5 17.32 -9.99 -3.75
N LEU A 6 17.46 -11.22 -4.25
CA LEU A 6 16.82 -11.65 -5.49
C LEU A 6 15.30 -11.77 -5.33
N SER A 7 14.82 -12.45 -4.28
CA SER A 7 13.38 -12.64 -4.10
C SER A 7 12.67 -11.33 -3.76
N GLY A 8 13.21 -10.53 -2.83
CA GLY A 8 12.64 -9.23 -2.48
C GLY A 8 12.71 -8.23 -3.63
N GLY A 9 13.88 -8.13 -4.29
CA GLY A 9 14.09 -7.24 -5.42
C GLY A 9 13.21 -7.58 -6.62
N LEU A 10 13.05 -8.86 -6.96
CA LEU A 10 12.22 -9.29 -8.09
C LEU A 10 10.72 -9.03 -7.83
N VAL A 11 10.22 -9.40 -6.64
CA VAL A 11 8.83 -9.12 -6.25
C VAL A 11 8.59 -7.61 -6.26
N GLY A 12 9.51 -6.82 -5.71
CA GLY A 12 9.42 -5.36 -5.72
C GLY A 12 9.42 -4.77 -7.13
N LEU A 13 10.29 -5.25 -8.00
CA LEU A 13 10.41 -4.80 -9.40
C LEU A 13 9.11 -5.04 -10.17
N ILE A 14 8.54 -6.25 -10.08
CA ILE A 14 7.28 -6.59 -10.73
C ILE A 14 6.15 -5.72 -10.14
N PHE A 15 6.10 -5.58 -8.82
CA PHE A 15 5.07 -4.78 -8.15
C PHE A 15 5.14 -3.31 -8.56
N GLY A 16 6.35 -2.70 -8.54
CA GLY A 16 6.56 -1.31 -8.96
C GLY A 16 6.20 -1.07 -10.43
N PHE A 17 6.55 -2.02 -11.30
CA PHE A 17 6.18 -1.98 -12.72
C PHE A 17 4.65 -1.99 -12.89
N ILE A 18 3.94 -2.90 -12.23
CA ILE A 18 2.48 -3.00 -12.29
C ILE A 18 1.83 -1.72 -11.76
N LEU A 19 2.26 -1.21 -10.62
CA LEU A 19 1.71 0.01 -10.01
C LEU A 19 1.84 1.22 -10.94
N GLN A 20 2.99 1.39 -11.57
CA GLN A 20 3.24 2.47 -12.52
C GLN A 20 2.34 2.32 -13.75
N ARG A 21 2.31 1.14 -14.38
CA ARG A 21 1.54 0.91 -15.63
C ARG A 21 0.03 0.99 -15.42
N THR A 22 -0.45 0.60 -14.27
CA THR A 22 -1.89 0.63 -13.95
C THR A 22 -2.34 1.94 -13.32
N ARG A 23 -1.39 2.80 -12.93
CA ARG A 23 -1.67 4.02 -12.15
C ARG A 23 -2.51 3.72 -10.90
N PHE A 24 -2.20 2.59 -10.26
CA PHE A 24 -2.96 2.14 -9.11
C PHE A 24 -2.53 2.92 -7.86
N CYS A 25 -3.40 3.83 -7.43
CA CYS A 25 -3.15 4.69 -6.29
C CYS A 25 -4.31 4.62 -5.30
N LEU A 26 -4.08 4.01 -4.13
CA LEU A 26 -5.12 3.85 -3.11
C LEU A 26 -5.58 5.19 -2.52
N THR A 27 -4.67 6.14 -2.35
CA THR A 27 -5.04 7.51 -1.92
C THR A 27 -6.05 8.14 -2.87
N GLY A 28 -5.79 8.05 -4.19
CA GLY A 28 -6.73 8.50 -5.21
C GLY A 28 -8.03 7.72 -5.15
N GLY A 29 -7.97 6.39 -5.02
CA GLY A 29 -9.15 5.55 -4.92
C GLY A 29 -10.05 5.91 -3.75
N PHE A 30 -9.51 6.08 -2.56
CA PHE A 30 -10.28 6.46 -1.36
C PHE A 30 -10.82 7.89 -1.43
N ARG A 31 -10.04 8.83 -1.97
CA ARG A 31 -10.48 10.21 -2.22
C ARG A 31 -11.62 10.27 -3.22
N ASP A 32 -11.50 9.55 -4.33
CA ASP A 32 -12.47 9.60 -5.42
C ASP A 32 -13.81 8.95 -5.05
N MET A 33 -13.84 8.04 -4.07
CA MET A 33 -15.08 7.56 -3.45
C MET A 33 -15.90 8.72 -2.87
N TYR A 34 -15.23 9.66 -2.22
CA TYR A 34 -15.90 10.81 -1.58
C TYR A 34 -16.18 11.96 -2.55
N ILE A 35 -15.16 12.40 -3.30
CA ILE A 35 -15.26 13.60 -4.15
C ILE A 35 -15.97 13.29 -5.47
N ALA A 36 -15.53 12.23 -6.17
CA ALA A 36 -16.02 11.90 -7.51
C ALA A 36 -17.14 10.85 -7.50
N ARG A 37 -17.49 10.29 -6.33
CA ARG A 37 -18.43 9.17 -6.18
C ARG A 37 -18.07 7.98 -7.09
N ASN A 38 -16.77 7.78 -7.32
CA ASN A 38 -16.23 6.73 -8.18
C ASN A 38 -15.53 5.66 -7.34
N ASN A 39 -16.12 4.47 -7.28
CA ASN A 39 -15.64 3.35 -6.46
C ASN A 39 -14.80 2.33 -7.25
N THR A 40 -14.53 2.55 -8.53
CA THR A 40 -13.87 1.57 -9.41
C THR A 40 -12.52 1.11 -8.86
N LEU A 41 -11.71 2.04 -8.34
CA LEU A 41 -10.39 1.73 -7.78
C LEU A 41 -10.49 1.00 -6.44
N PHE A 42 -11.49 1.32 -5.63
CA PHE A 42 -11.77 0.62 -4.39
C PHE A 42 -12.23 -0.82 -4.65
N TYR A 43 -13.11 -1.05 -5.64
CA TYR A 43 -13.50 -2.42 -6.02
C TYR A 43 -12.33 -3.21 -6.60
N ALA A 44 -11.43 -2.56 -7.35
CA ALA A 44 -10.21 -3.19 -7.80
C ALA A 44 -9.28 -3.58 -6.61
N PHE A 45 -9.28 -2.79 -5.55
CA PHE A 45 -8.55 -3.10 -4.32
C PHE A 45 -9.19 -4.27 -3.57
N LEU A 46 -10.52 -4.35 -3.50
CA LEU A 46 -11.22 -5.52 -2.95
C LEU A 46 -10.91 -6.80 -3.73
N ILE A 47 -10.77 -6.72 -5.07
CA ILE A 47 -10.31 -7.87 -5.88
C ILE A 47 -8.91 -8.30 -5.43
N ALA A 48 -7.98 -7.35 -5.23
CA ALA A 48 -6.63 -7.67 -4.79
C ALA A 48 -6.61 -8.36 -3.41
N ILE A 49 -7.39 -7.83 -2.45
CA ILE A 49 -7.57 -8.46 -1.12
C ILE A 49 -8.13 -9.88 -1.27
N THR A 50 -9.19 -10.06 -2.07
CA THR A 50 -9.85 -11.35 -2.25
C THR A 50 -8.92 -12.40 -2.85
N VAL A 51 -8.15 -12.03 -3.89
CA VAL A 51 -7.19 -12.91 -4.55
C VAL A 51 -6.07 -13.30 -3.58
N GLU A 52 -5.52 -12.34 -2.84
CA GLU A 52 -4.51 -12.62 -1.81
C GLU A 52 -5.09 -13.50 -0.70
N SER A 53 -6.32 -13.22 -0.21
CA SER A 53 -6.98 -14.02 0.83
C SER A 53 -7.13 -15.48 0.45
N ILE A 54 -7.66 -15.77 -0.74
CA ILE A 54 -7.83 -17.14 -1.23
C ILE A 54 -6.49 -17.88 -1.20
N GLY A 55 -5.46 -17.26 -1.76
CA GLY A 55 -4.17 -17.92 -1.89
C GLY A 55 -3.43 -18.05 -0.56
N VAL A 56 -3.39 -17.00 0.27
CA VAL A 56 -2.64 -17.03 1.54
C VAL A 56 -3.27 -17.98 2.55
N LEU A 57 -4.61 -18.03 2.66
CA LEU A 57 -5.28 -18.98 3.54
C LEU A 57 -5.06 -20.44 3.08
N PHE A 58 -4.99 -20.66 1.78
CA PHE A 58 -4.63 -21.97 1.25
C PHE A 58 -3.19 -22.35 1.60
N LEU A 59 -2.23 -21.40 1.48
CA LEU A 59 -0.82 -21.64 1.85
C LEU A 59 -0.65 -21.88 3.35
N ILE A 60 -1.42 -21.20 4.22
CA ILE A 60 -1.44 -21.44 5.67
C ILE A 60 -1.98 -22.84 5.95
N LYS A 61 -3.08 -23.25 5.30
CA LYS A 61 -3.66 -24.59 5.45
C LYS A 61 -2.70 -25.71 5.04
N LEU A 62 -1.86 -25.47 4.02
CA LEU A 62 -0.83 -26.40 3.59
C LEU A 62 0.40 -26.43 4.51
N GLY A 63 0.47 -25.56 5.52
CA GLY A 63 1.61 -25.44 6.42
C GLY A 63 2.85 -24.79 5.77
N ILE A 64 2.71 -24.18 4.59
CA ILE A 64 3.81 -23.49 3.89
C ILE A 64 4.13 -22.16 4.58
N ILE A 65 3.13 -21.48 5.12
CA ILE A 65 3.28 -20.22 5.86
C ILE A 65 2.97 -20.47 7.33
N GLY A 66 3.85 -19.99 8.22
CA GLY A 66 3.65 -20.05 9.67
C GLY A 66 2.52 -19.13 10.14
N ASN A 67 2.27 -19.09 11.46
CA ASN A 67 1.27 -18.19 12.04
C ASN A 67 1.64 -16.72 11.80
N PRO A 68 0.83 -15.95 11.05
CA PRO A 68 1.13 -14.57 10.71
C PRO A 68 0.55 -13.55 11.71
N TYR A 69 -0.18 -14.00 12.73
CA TYR A 69 -0.88 -13.12 13.67
C TYR A 69 0.06 -12.67 14.78
N GLU A 70 0.03 -11.36 15.06
CA GLU A 70 0.77 -10.72 16.16
C GLU A 70 -0.19 -9.84 16.96
N ASP A 71 0.04 -9.70 18.27
CA ASP A 71 -0.75 -8.80 19.10
C ASP A 71 -0.58 -7.35 18.65
N PHE A 72 -1.63 -6.56 18.72
CA PHE A 72 -1.61 -5.16 18.30
C PHE A 72 -2.43 -4.26 19.25
N SER A 73 -2.08 -2.99 19.28
CA SER A 73 -2.84 -1.97 20.00
C SER A 73 -4.01 -1.46 19.14
N VAL A 74 -5.24 -1.62 19.65
CA VAL A 74 -6.45 -1.09 18.99
C VAL A 74 -6.40 0.44 18.90
N LEU A 75 -5.97 1.10 19.98
CA LEU A 75 -5.82 2.55 20.01
C LEU A 75 -4.80 3.01 18.95
N GLY A 76 -3.66 2.29 18.85
CA GLY A 76 -2.65 2.54 17.83
C GLY A 76 -3.19 2.34 16.41
N ALA A 77 -3.98 1.29 16.19
CA ALA A 77 -4.60 1.03 14.90
C ALA A 77 -5.58 2.15 14.50
N ILE A 78 -6.41 2.65 15.42
CA ILE A 78 -7.38 3.71 15.14
C ILE A 78 -6.68 5.06 14.94
N VAL A 79 -5.93 5.55 15.93
CA VAL A 79 -5.30 6.88 15.87
C VAL A 79 -4.26 6.94 14.77
N GLY A 80 -3.43 5.88 14.67
CA GLY A 80 -2.39 5.79 13.66
C GLY A 80 -2.94 5.75 12.24
N SER A 81 -3.97 4.95 11.98
CA SER A 81 -4.59 4.85 10.65
C SER A 81 -5.32 6.12 10.24
N TYR A 82 -5.94 6.83 11.19
CA TYR A 82 -6.58 8.12 10.90
C TYR A 82 -5.53 9.19 10.52
N LEU A 83 -4.47 9.31 11.32
CA LEU A 83 -3.35 10.21 11.03
C LEU A 83 -2.67 9.88 9.70
N PHE A 84 -2.44 8.58 9.45
CA PHE A 84 -1.91 8.09 8.17
C PHE A 84 -2.82 8.46 7.00
N GLY A 85 -4.15 8.35 7.15
CA GLY A 85 -5.12 8.74 6.15
C GLY A 85 -5.06 10.23 5.78
N ILE A 86 -4.86 11.11 6.76
CA ILE A 86 -4.62 12.53 6.52
C ILE A 86 -3.28 12.74 5.79
N GLY A 87 -2.24 12.05 6.26
CA GLY A 87 -0.88 12.15 5.71
C GLY A 87 -0.81 11.80 4.22
N ILE A 88 -1.48 10.74 3.78
CA ILE A 88 -1.44 10.31 2.37
C ILE A 88 -2.14 11.28 1.41
N VAL A 89 -3.09 12.06 1.89
CA VAL A 89 -3.73 13.11 1.07
C VAL A 89 -2.79 14.30 0.92
N LEU A 90 -2.17 14.75 2.01
CA LEU A 90 -1.19 15.84 2.01
C LEU A 90 0.05 15.49 1.15
N ALA A 91 0.56 14.27 1.29
CA ALA A 91 1.70 13.77 0.52
C ALA A 91 1.36 13.51 -0.97
N GLY A 92 0.06 13.54 -1.34
CA GLY A 92 -0.40 13.24 -2.69
C GLY A 92 -0.27 11.76 -3.09
N GLY A 93 0.06 10.85 -2.16
CA GLY A 93 0.19 9.41 -2.39
C GLY A 93 0.40 8.62 -1.11
N CYS A 94 -0.02 7.36 -1.08
CA CYS A 94 0.27 6.47 0.05
C CYS A 94 1.77 6.06 0.07
N ALA A 95 2.20 5.34 1.09
CA ALA A 95 3.59 4.89 1.23
C ALA A 95 4.15 4.25 -0.05
N THR A 96 3.43 3.28 -0.62
CA THR A 96 3.80 2.66 -1.90
C THR A 96 3.68 3.63 -3.07
N GLY A 97 2.67 4.52 -3.00
CA GLY A 97 2.45 5.58 -3.98
C GLY A 97 3.62 6.55 -4.08
N THR A 98 4.23 6.92 -2.96
CA THR A 98 5.42 7.79 -2.95
C THR A 98 6.64 7.09 -3.54
N TRP A 99 6.83 5.79 -3.28
CA TRP A 99 7.92 5.00 -3.86
C TRP A 99 7.85 4.93 -5.39
N TYR A 100 6.71 4.50 -5.95
CA TYR A 100 6.64 4.35 -7.40
C TYR A 100 6.62 5.71 -8.14
N ARG A 101 6.03 6.74 -7.54
CA ARG A 101 6.04 8.09 -8.12
C ARG A 101 7.40 8.77 -8.05
N ALA A 102 8.18 8.49 -7.00
CA ALA A 102 9.57 8.90 -6.94
C ALA A 102 10.37 8.29 -8.10
N GLY A 103 10.13 7.02 -8.43
CA GLY A 103 10.70 6.35 -9.61
C GLY A 103 10.26 6.95 -10.96
N GLU A 104 9.08 7.60 -11.03
CA GLU A 104 8.61 8.33 -12.21
C GLU A 104 9.23 9.73 -12.38
N GLY A 105 9.98 10.21 -11.37
CA GLY A 105 10.62 11.53 -11.38
C GLY A 105 9.81 12.65 -10.74
N LEU A 106 8.79 12.34 -9.90
CA LEU A 106 8.04 13.34 -9.15
C LEU A 106 8.82 13.77 -7.89
N LEU A 107 9.43 14.96 -7.89
CA LEU A 107 10.23 15.45 -6.75
C LEU A 107 9.42 15.71 -5.48
N GLY A 108 8.13 16.07 -5.59
CA GLY A 108 7.25 16.13 -4.43
C GLY A 108 7.10 14.78 -3.70
N SER A 109 7.12 13.67 -4.45
CA SER A 109 7.10 12.31 -3.87
C SER A 109 8.45 11.95 -3.22
N TRP A 110 9.59 12.44 -3.72
CA TRP A 110 10.89 12.30 -3.05
C TRP A 110 10.91 12.99 -1.68
N VAL A 111 10.38 14.22 -1.61
CA VAL A 111 10.24 14.96 -0.35
C VAL A 111 9.36 14.19 0.63
N ALA A 112 8.16 13.79 0.19
CA ALA A 112 7.24 13.02 1.03
C ALA A 112 7.87 11.70 1.51
N LEU A 113 8.58 10.99 0.62
CA LEU A 113 9.26 9.74 0.91
C LEU A 113 10.37 9.91 1.96
N PHE A 114 11.20 10.94 1.81
CA PHE A 114 12.27 11.24 2.75
C PHE A 114 11.71 11.48 4.16
N PHE A 115 10.73 12.37 4.31
CA PHE A 115 10.12 12.66 5.61
C PHE A 115 9.33 11.47 6.18
N TYR A 116 8.70 10.66 5.31
CA TYR A 116 8.06 9.42 5.71
C TYR A 116 9.05 8.40 6.28
N MET A 117 10.15 8.14 5.58
CA MET A 117 11.17 7.20 6.04
C MET A 117 11.82 7.66 7.36
N THR A 118 12.16 8.95 7.44
CA THR A 118 12.81 9.54 8.61
C THR A 118 11.89 9.52 9.83
N SER A 119 10.63 9.93 9.69
CA SER A 119 9.67 9.92 10.80
C SER A 119 9.32 8.49 11.25
N ALA A 120 9.19 7.54 10.31
CA ALA A 120 8.99 6.14 10.65
C ALA A 120 10.20 5.52 11.36
N ALA A 121 11.43 5.86 10.97
CA ALA A 121 12.65 5.43 11.66
C ALA A 121 12.76 6.06 13.06
N ALA A 122 12.45 7.36 13.20
CA ALA A 122 12.41 8.03 14.48
C ALA A 122 11.42 7.38 15.47
N MET A 123 10.27 6.94 14.98
CA MET A 123 9.25 6.23 15.77
C MET A 123 9.65 4.81 16.17
N LYS A 124 10.41 4.11 15.33
CA LYS A 124 10.74 2.69 15.54
C LYS A 124 12.04 2.47 16.29
N SER A 125 13.05 3.29 16.03
CA SER A 125 14.41 3.13 16.57
C SER A 125 15.09 4.43 17.00
N GLY A 126 14.40 5.58 16.88
CA GLY A 126 14.96 6.89 17.19
C GLY A 126 14.35 7.53 18.45
N PHE A 127 14.45 8.84 18.55
CA PHE A 127 14.04 9.64 19.72
C PHE A 127 12.52 9.64 19.99
N LEU A 128 11.68 9.21 19.03
CA LEU A 128 10.23 9.12 19.19
C LEU A 128 9.76 7.73 19.67
N VAL A 129 10.66 6.81 19.99
CA VAL A 129 10.32 5.48 20.54
C VAL A 129 9.45 5.57 21.80
N PRO A 130 9.69 6.47 22.78
CA PRO A 130 8.81 6.61 23.94
C PRO A 130 7.37 6.97 23.55
N LEU A 131 7.20 7.85 22.57
CA LEU A 131 5.89 8.24 22.04
C LEU A 131 5.19 7.06 21.35
N ASN A 132 5.94 6.23 20.63
CA ASN A 132 5.41 5.01 20.01
C ASN A 132 4.92 4.01 21.06
N GLN A 133 5.72 3.79 22.11
CA GLN A 133 5.40 2.86 23.19
C GLN A 133 4.21 3.31 24.03
N LEU A 134 3.99 4.62 24.18
CA LEU A 134 2.84 5.15 24.91
C LEU A 134 1.52 4.63 24.33
N ILE A 135 1.39 4.61 23.01
CA ILE A 135 0.17 4.16 22.32
C ILE A 135 0.18 2.63 22.10
N ALA A 136 1.35 2.05 21.78
CA ALA A 136 1.47 0.63 21.47
C ALA A 136 1.11 -0.30 22.63
N LYS A 137 1.20 0.17 23.89
CA LYS A 137 0.90 -0.62 25.08
C LYS A 137 -0.57 -0.53 25.52
N HIS A 138 -1.35 0.39 24.95
CA HIS A 138 -2.75 0.56 25.35
C HIS A 138 -3.68 -0.32 24.52
N TRP A 139 -4.59 -1.04 25.20
CA TRP A 139 -5.65 -1.84 24.61
C TRP A 139 -5.12 -2.84 23.58
N VAL A 140 -4.24 -3.73 24.02
CA VAL A 140 -3.63 -4.77 23.21
C VAL A 140 -4.55 -5.97 23.11
N ILE A 141 -4.82 -6.45 21.91
CA ILE A 141 -5.61 -7.64 21.62
C ILE A 141 -4.90 -8.52 20.60
N ASN A 142 -5.30 -9.80 20.55
CA ASN A 142 -4.80 -10.70 19.52
C ASN A 142 -5.35 -10.31 18.15
N ASP A 143 -4.56 -10.53 17.09
CA ASP A 143 -4.87 -10.08 15.73
C ASP A 143 -5.76 -11.04 14.92
N ASP A 144 -6.16 -12.19 15.47
CA ASP A 144 -7.01 -13.17 14.79
C ASP A 144 -8.50 -12.83 14.90
N LEU A 145 -9.07 -12.25 13.85
CA LEU A 145 -10.50 -11.91 13.78
C LEU A 145 -11.41 -13.15 13.82
N ALA A 146 -11.02 -14.22 13.14
CA ALA A 146 -11.80 -15.45 13.08
C ALA A 146 -11.87 -16.13 14.46
N GLY A 147 -10.72 -16.19 15.16
CA GLY A 147 -10.65 -16.68 16.54
C GLY A 147 -11.46 -15.83 17.52
N GLN A 148 -11.43 -14.49 17.38
CA GLN A 148 -12.23 -13.58 18.22
C GLN A 148 -13.74 -13.74 18.01
N LEU A 149 -14.19 -14.01 16.79
CA LEU A 149 -15.59 -14.23 16.46
C LEU A 149 -16.05 -15.68 16.72
N GLY A 150 -15.13 -16.60 17.00
CA GLY A 150 -15.42 -18.02 17.19
C GLY A 150 -15.94 -18.74 15.95
N ILE A 151 -15.62 -18.23 14.75
CA ILE A 151 -16.07 -18.77 13.46
C ILE A 151 -14.88 -19.19 12.59
N PRO A 152 -14.99 -20.29 11.82
CA PRO A 152 -13.95 -20.66 10.88
C PRO A 152 -13.67 -19.55 9.86
N VAL A 153 -12.40 -19.25 9.60
CA VAL A 153 -11.96 -18.18 8.68
C VAL A 153 -12.53 -18.34 7.26
N TRP A 154 -12.89 -19.57 6.86
CA TRP A 154 -13.47 -19.87 5.55
C TRP A 154 -14.84 -19.20 5.33
N TYR A 155 -15.65 -19.02 6.37
CA TYR A 155 -16.93 -18.29 6.25
C TYR A 155 -16.67 -16.81 5.95
N LEU A 156 -15.68 -16.21 6.59
CA LEU A 156 -15.27 -14.82 6.31
C LEU A 156 -14.75 -14.69 4.88
N LEU A 157 -13.98 -15.69 4.39
CA LEU A 157 -13.50 -15.72 3.02
C LEU A 157 -14.67 -15.78 2.01
N VAL A 158 -15.62 -16.70 2.19
CA VAL A 158 -16.79 -16.81 1.32
C VAL A 158 -17.57 -15.49 1.31
N PHE A 159 -17.79 -14.89 2.46
CA PHE A 159 -18.46 -13.60 2.58
C PHE A 159 -17.72 -12.49 1.80
N LEU A 160 -16.40 -12.43 1.92
CA LEU A 160 -15.58 -11.48 1.18
C LEU A 160 -15.69 -11.70 -0.34
N VAL A 161 -15.62 -12.96 -0.80
CA VAL A 161 -15.76 -13.31 -2.23
C VAL A 161 -17.12 -12.89 -2.76
N VAL A 162 -18.21 -13.18 -2.03
CA VAL A 162 -19.58 -12.84 -2.44
C VAL A 162 -19.76 -11.33 -2.53
N ILE A 163 -19.33 -10.59 -1.51
CA ILE A 163 -19.42 -9.12 -1.49
C ILE A 163 -18.62 -8.51 -2.63
N THR A 164 -17.38 -8.94 -2.80
CA THR A 164 -16.51 -8.41 -3.86
C THR A 164 -17.11 -8.69 -5.23
N SER A 165 -17.58 -9.92 -5.48
CA SER A 165 -18.23 -10.30 -6.73
C SER A 165 -19.49 -9.49 -6.99
N PHE A 166 -20.33 -9.30 -5.98
CA PHE A 166 -21.55 -8.50 -6.09
C PHE A 166 -21.26 -7.06 -6.54
N PHE A 167 -20.34 -6.36 -5.86
CA PHE A 167 -19.99 -4.99 -6.20
C PHE A 167 -19.33 -4.87 -7.57
N VAL A 168 -18.44 -5.79 -7.92
CA VAL A 168 -17.74 -5.79 -9.21
C VAL A 168 -18.74 -6.06 -10.35
N ILE A 169 -19.63 -7.05 -10.23
CA ILE A 169 -20.64 -7.35 -11.25
C ILE A 169 -21.60 -6.18 -11.41
N ARG A 170 -22.06 -5.59 -10.30
CA ARG A 170 -22.92 -4.40 -10.33
C ARG A 170 -22.26 -3.23 -11.08
N GLU A 171 -20.98 -3.00 -10.86
CA GLU A 171 -20.23 -1.91 -11.52
C GLU A 171 -19.98 -2.22 -13.01
N LEU A 172 -19.70 -3.47 -13.36
CA LEU A 172 -19.51 -3.90 -14.75
C LEU A 172 -20.77 -3.78 -15.60
N ARG A 173 -21.95 -3.89 -14.98
CA ARG A 173 -23.24 -3.72 -15.67
C ARG A 173 -23.59 -2.27 -16.01
N LYS A 174 -22.85 -1.28 -15.46
CA LYS A 174 -23.07 0.13 -15.80
C LYS A 174 -22.64 0.41 -17.23
N PRO A 175 -23.39 1.19 -18.01
CA PRO A 175 -23.02 1.58 -19.35
C PRO A 175 -21.69 2.33 -19.32
N ARG A 176 -20.72 1.86 -20.10
CA ARG A 176 -19.40 2.51 -20.21
C ARG A 176 -19.48 3.60 -21.27
N ARG A 177 -18.98 4.80 -20.93
CA ARG A 177 -18.72 5.82 -21.93
C ARG A 177 -17.57 5.34 -22.82
N GLN A 178 -17.81 5.28 -24.12
CA GLN A 178 -16.74 4.99 -25.09
C GLN A 178 -15.83 6.22 -25.14
N ILE A 179 -14.61 6.04 -24.68
CA ILE A 179 -13.57 7.06 -24.78
C ILE A 179 -12.84 6.75 -26.10
N ALA A 180 -12.75 7.74 -26.98
CA ALA A 180 -11.98 7.61 -28.21
C ALA A 180 -10.52 7.25 -27.86
N SER A 181 -10.03 6.16 -28.41
CA SER A 181 -8.64 5.75 -28.24
C SER A 181 -7.80 6.32 -29.39
N LEU A 182 -6.66 6.90 -29.05
CA LEU A 182 -5.66 7.28 -30.06
C LEU A 182 -5.09 6.03 -30.73
N PRO A 183 -4.67 6.12 -32.00
CA PRO A 183 -4.04 4.99 -32.68
C PRO A 183 -2.78 4.55 -31.93
N PRO A 184 -2.52 3.23 -31.86
CA PRO A 184 -1.39 2.70 -31.11
C PRO A 184 -0.05 3.17 -31.71
N ARG A 185 0.85 3.67 -30.85
CA ARG A 185 2.20 4.12 -31.23
C ARG A 185 3.16 2.97 -31.42
N TYR A 186 2.99 1.89 -30.60
CA TYR A 186 3.83 0.70 -30.64
C TYR A 186 3.04 -0.51 -31.13
N LYS A 187 3.74 -1.47 -31.76
CA LYS A 187 3.16 -2.75 -32.20
C LYS A 187 3.64 -3.91 -31.31
N GLY A 188 2.88 -5.00 -31.26
CA GLY A 188 3.25 -6.24 -30.56
C GLY A 188 3.37 -6.09 -29.04
N VAL A 189 4.29 -6.83 -28.42
CA VAL A 189 4.47 -6.92 -26.96
C VAL A 189 4.74 -5.55 -26.32
N ARG A 190 5.44 -4.66 -27.02
CA ARG A 190 5.76 -3.32 -26.54
C ARG A 190 4.50 -2.46 -26.36
N HIS A 191 3.51 -2.59 -27.24
CA HIS A 191 2.20 -1.95 -27.08
C HIS A 191 1.51 -2.41 -25.77
N TYR A 192 1.47 -3.73 -25.52
CA TYR A 192 0.82 -4.28 -24.34
C TYR A 192 1.54 -3.85 -23.04
N LEU A 193 2.87 -3.88 -22.99
CA LEU A 193 3.61 -3.57 -21.77
C LEU A 193 3.68 -2.07 -21.46
N PHE A 194 3.83 -1.20 -22.47
CA PHE A 194 4.20 0.20 -22.24
C PHE A 194 3.18 1.23 -22.71
N GLU A 195 2.18 0.86 -23.52
CA GLU A 195 1.20 1.81 -24.04
C GLU A 195 -0.22 1.51 -23.60
N LYS A 196 -0.63 0.24 -23.63
CA LYS A 196 -2.00 -0.16 -23.31
C LYS A 196 -2.35 0.20 -21.85
N THR A 197 -3.47 0.91 -21.66
CA THR A 197 -4.05 1.15 -20.35
C THR A 197 -4.76 -0.11 -19.87
N TYR A 198 -4.33 -0.64 -18.74
CA TYR A 198 -4.97 -1.81 -18.15
C TYR A 198 -6.27 -1.43 -17.45
N HIS A 199 -7.26 -2.31 -17.58
CA HIS A 199 -8.50 -2.17 -16.82
C HIS A 199 -8.20 -2.24 -15.31
N LYS A 200 -8.84 -1.39 -14.50
CA LYS A 200 -8.55 -1.31 -13.06
C LYS A 200 -8.73 -2.64 -12.32
N TYR A 201 -9.74 -3.43 -12.70
CA TYR A 201 -9.97 -4.77 -12.10
C TYR A 201 -8.88 -5.77 -12.45
N PHE A 202 -8.35 -5.71 -13.66
CA PHE A 202 -7.18 -6.51 -14.04
C PHE A 202 -5.94 -6.09 -13.24
N ALA A 203 -5.77 -4.79 -12.99
CA ALA A 203 -4.73 -4.30 -12.09
C ALA A 203 -4.89 -4.85 -10.67
N GLY A 204 -6.11 -4.86 -10.13
CA GLY A 204 -6.41 -5.47 -8.83
C GLY A 204 -6.02 -6.95 -8.77
N LEU A 205 -6.36 -7.72 -9.80
CA LEU A 205 -5.96 -9.12 -9.92
C LEU A 205 -4.43 -9.30 -9.89
N LEU A 206 -3.70 -8.54 -10.70
CA LEU A 206 -2.23 -8.60 -10.75
C LEU A 206 -1.60 -8.23 -9.41
N ILE A 207 -2.11 -7.19 -8.74
CA ILE A 207 -1.63 -6.75 -7.42
C ILE A 207 -1.87 -7.85 -6.38
N GLY A 208 -3.06 -8.47 -6.36
CA GLY A 208 -3.37 -9.59 -5.46
C GLY A 208 -2.47 -10.80 -5.70
N LEU A 209 -2.16 -11.14 -6.95
CA LEU A 209 -1.22 -12.22 -7.29
C LEU A 209 0.20 -11.92 -6.82
N VAL A 210 0.69 -10.69 -7.01
CA VAL A 210 2.02 -10.30 -6.51
C VAL A 210 2.06 -10.31 -4.99
N ALA A 211 0.99 -9.83 -4.33
CA ALA A 211 0.87 -9.87 -2.88
C ALA A 211 0.88 -11.32 -2.36
N LEU A 212 0.17 -12.23 -3.03
CA LEU A 212 0.22 -13.66 -2.71
C LEU A 212 1.63 -14.25 -2.86
N ILE A 213 2.33 -13.96 -3.96
CA ILE A 213 3.70 -14.45 -4.20
C ILE A 213 4.70 -13.91 -3.17
N ALA A 214 4.45 -12.72 -2.63
CA ALA A 214 5.31 -12.11 -1.61
C ALA A 214 5.40 -12.93 -0.33
N TRP A 215 4.36 -13.69 0.05
CA TRP A 215 4.34 -14.53 1.24
C TRP A 215 5.38 -15.65 1.19
N PRO A 216 5.33 -16.59 0.24
CA PRO A 216 6.33 -17.63 0.16
C PRO A 216 7.72 -17.05 -0.15
N ALA A 217 7.83 -15.98 -0.94
CA ALA A 217 9.10 -15.34 -1.24
C ALA A 217 9.78 -14.75 0.01
N SER A 218 9.01 -14.18 0.95
CA SER A 218 9.55 -13.70 2.22
C SER A 218 9.86 -14.83 3.19
N GLN A 219 9.04 -15.89 3.19
CA GLN A 219 9.22 -17.07 4.04
C GLN A 219 10.56 -17.77 3.74
N LEU A 220 11.01 -17.82 2.48
CA LEU A 220 12.34 -18.35 2.10
C LEU A 220 13.51 -17.64 2.81
N THR A 221 13.27 -16.45 3.36
CA THR A 221 14.28 -15.67 4.09
C THR A 221 14.08 -15.68 5.61
N GLY A 222 13.19 -16.55 6.11
CA GLY A 222 12.86 -16.69 7.52
C GLY A 222 11.89 -15.62 8.04
N ARG A 223 11.33 -14.76 7.17
CA ARG A 223 10.35 -13.75 7.54
C ARG A 223 8.93 -14.26 7.25
N VAL A 224 8.09 -14.34 8.27
CA VAL A 224 6.66 -14.63 8.11
C VAL A 224 5.91 -13.31 7.86
N GLY A 225 5.45 -13.09 6.64
CA GLY A 225 4.67 -11.90 6.31
C GLY A 225 4.65 -11.59 4.81
N GLY A 226 3.59 -10.94 4.36
CA GLY A 226 3.42 -10.49 2.97
C GLY A 226 4.05 -9.13 2.69
N LEU A 227 3.43 -8.37 1.78
CA LEU A 227 3.89 -7.04 1.40
C LEU A 227 3.80 -6.06 2.57
N GLY A 228 4.88 -5.32 2.80
CA GLY A 228 4.95 -4.24 3.79
C GLY A 228 5.95 -3.18 3.36
N ILE A 229 5.63 -1.91 3.56
CA ILE A 229 6.44 -0.80 3.07
C ILE A 229 7.05 0.03 4.21
N THR A 230 6.32 0.21 5.33
CA THR A 230 6.72 1.13 6.42
C THR A 230 8.03 0.71 7.10
N THR A 231 8.06 -0.52 7.62
CA THR A 231 9.26 -1.04 8.31
C THR A 231 10.47 -1.10 7.37
N PRO A 232 10.35 -1.63 6.14
CA PRO A 232 11.43 -1.59 5.16
C PRO A 232 11.95 -0.18 4.84
N SER A 233 11.04 0.79 4.71
CA SER A 233 11.42 2.18 4.45
C SER A 233 12.19 2.80 5.64
N ALA A 234 11.76 2.52 6.89
CA ALA A 234 12.48 2.93 8.08
C ALA A 234 13.85 2.26 8.19
N HIS A 235 13.95 0.95 7.88
CA HIS A 235 15.21 0.22 7.89
C HIS A 235 16.19 0.75 6.84
N LEU A 236 15.70 1.12 5.66
CA LEU A 236 16.56 1.68 4.61
C LEU A 236 17.22 2.99 5.05
N ILE A 237 16.46 3.93 5.62
CA ILE A 237 17.04 5.18 6.09
C ILE A 237 17.96 4.96 7.30
N SER A 238 17.60 4.04 8.20
CA SER A 238 18.45 3.66 9.32
C SER A 238 19.77 3.07 8.83
N TYR A 239 19.76 2.20 7.83
CA TYR A 239 20.97 1.69 7.19
C TYR A 239 21.84 2.80 6.60
N ILE A 240 21.26 3.74 5.89
CA ILE A 240 21.99 4.87 5.29
C ILE A 240 22.68 5.73 6.36
N ILE A 241 22.05 5.89 7.53
CA ILE A 241 22.58 6.71 8.62
C ILE A 241 23.63 5.94 9.46
N THR A 242 23.37 4.67 9.77
CA THR A 242 24.18 3.91 10.73
C THR A 242 25.19 2.97 10.09
N GLY A 243 25.01 2.61 8.81
CA GLY A 243 25.82 1.59 8.13
C GLY A 243 25.57 0.15 8.60
N ASP A 244 24.57 -0.08 9.51
CA ASP A 244 24.31 -1.42 10.05
C ASP A 244 23.61 -2.31 9.03
N SER A 245 24.35 -3.28 8.50
CA SER A 245 23.86 -4.25 7.50
C SER A 245 22.72 -5.15 8.01
N LYS A 246 22.49 -5.27 9.33
CA LYS A 246 21.37 -6.00 9.91
C LYS A 246 20.01 -5.41 9.53
N GLN A 247 20.00 -4.14 9.13
CA GLN A 247 18.79 -3.45 8.63
C GLN A 247 18.39 -3.91 7.22
N LEU A 248 19.31 -4.52 6.46
CA LEU A 248 19.09 -4.95 5.07
C LEU A 248 18.31 -6.28 5.01
N GLY A 249 17.05 -6.25 5.40
CA GLY A 249 16.13 -7.38 5.27
C GLY A 249 15.43 -7.45 3.91
N TRP A 250 14.66 -8.51 3.68
CA TRP A 250 13.88 -8.77 2.46
C TRP A 250 13.03 -7.56 2.02
N GLY A 251 12.37 -6.90 2.96
CA GLY A 251 11.51 -5.76 2.66
C GLY A 251 12.28 -4.54 2.12
N VAL A 252 13.55 -4.34 2.50
CA VAL A 252 14.38 -3.24 1.97
C VAL A 252 14.61 -3.45 0.46
N PHE A 253 14.91 -4.67 0.04
CA PHE A 253 15.06 -4.99 -1.38
C PHE A 253 13.72 -4.92 -2.13
N LEU A 254 12.61 -5.22 -1.46
CA LEU A 254 11.27 -5.01 -2.00
C LEU A 254 11.03 -3.53 -2.36
N VAL A 255 11.27 -2.60 -1.43
CA VAL A 255 11.02 -1.16 -1.70
C VAL A 255 11.97 -0.58 -2.73
N LEU A 256 13.23 -1.00 -2.74
CA LEU A 256 14.19 -0.65 -3.80
C LEU A 256 13.75 -1.24 -5.15
N GLY A 257 13.25 -2.47 -5.16
CA GLY A 257 12.67 -3.10 -6.34
C GLY A 257 11.47 -2.31 -6.88
N ILE A 258 10.56 -1.83 -6.01
CA ILE A 258 9.42 -0.99 -6.41
C ILE A 258 9.91 0.27 -7.12
N PHE A 259 10.92 0.94 -6.58
CA PHE A 259 11.50 2.12 -7.19
C PHE A 259 12.08 1.83 -8.58
N ILE A 260 12.92 0.80 -8.69
CA ILE A 260 13.56 0.40 -9.96
C ILE A 260 12.49 -0.03 -10.99
N GLY A 261 11.53 -0.87 -10.58
CA GLY A 261 10.46 -1.37 -11.45
C GLY A 261 9.59 -0.25 -12.01
N SER A 262 9.23 0.73 -11.17
CA SER A 262 8.47 1.90 -11.61
C SER A 262 9.28 2.82 -12.52
N PHE A 263 10.58 3.01 -12.26
CA PHE A 263 11.49 3.75 -13.12
C PHE A 263 11.59 3.11 -14.50
N LEU A 264 11.81 1.80 -14.58
CA LEU A 264 11.88 1.05 -15.85
C LEU A 264 10.57 1.15 -16.62
N ALA A 265 9.44 1.01 -15.93
CA ALA A 265 8.11 1.16 -16.54
C ALA A 265 7.92 2.58 -17.11
N ALA A 266 8.25 3.62 -16.33
CA ALA A 266 8.10 5.01 -16.74
C ALA A 266 9.03 5.39 -17.91
N LYS A 267 10.26 4.88 -17.92
CA LYS A 267 11.20 5.05 -19.05
C LYS A 267 10.71 4.33 -20.30
N GLY A 268 10.26 3.09 -20.17
CA GLY A 268 9.75 2.28 -21.28
C GLY A 268 8.50 2.87 -21.93
N SER A 269 7.61 3.48 -21.14
CA SER A 269 6.41 4.18 -21.61
C SER A 269 6.67 5.64 -22.05
N GLN A 270 7.90 6.15 -21.89
CA GLN A 270 8.27 7.55 -22.13
C GLN A 270 7.50 8.54 -21.25
N GLU A 271 7.06 8.12 -20.09
CA GLU A 271 6.32 8.93 -19.10
C GLU A 271 7.24 9.53 -18.03
N PHE A 272 8.50 9.07 -17.94
CA PHE A 272 9.47 9.62 -17.00
C PHE A 272 9.77 11.09 -17.30
N ARG A 273 9.49 11.95 -16.32
CA ARG A 273 9.82 13.38 -16.39
C ARG A 273 10.15 13.89 -14.99
N TRP A 274 11.22 14.64 -14.85
CA TRP A 274 11.46 15.43 -13.65
C TRP A 274 10.40 16.50 -13.52
N ARG A 275 9.63 16.45 -12.44
CA ARG A 275 8.56 17.42 -12.15
C ARG A 275 8.86 18.08 -10.82
N LEU A 276 9.21 19.36 -10.88
CA LEU A 276 9.44 20.21 -9.71
C LEU A 276 8.09 20.60 -9.12
N PRO A 277 7.86 20.37 -7.81
CA PRO A 277 6.67 20.87 -7.13
C PRO A 277 6.82 22.36 -6.81
N ASP A 278 5.69 23.05 -6.69
CA ASP A 278 5.62 24.39 -6.10
C ASP A 278 5.87 24.34 -4.58
N LEU A 279 6.19 25.49 -3.97
CA LEU A 279 6.49 25.57 -2.53
C LEU A 279 5.35 25.08 -1.64
N SER A 280 4.10 25.34 -2.04
CA SER A 280 2.91 24.84 -1.33
C SER A 280 2.86 23.31 -1.32
N THR A 281 3.17 22.69 -2.46
CA THR A 281 3.23 21.23 -2.58
C THR A 281 4.40 20.64 -1.78
N ILE A 282 5.56 21.31 -1.72
CA ILE A 282 6.68 20.88 -0.87
C ILE A 282 6.26 20.86 0.61
N GLY A 283 5.64 21.94 1.11
CA GLY A 283 5.16 22.00 2.49
C GLY A 283 4.13 20.91 2.81
N LYS A 284 3.16 20.69 1.93
CA LYS A 284 2.17 19.62 2.07
C LYS A 284 2.83 18.23 2.03
N SER A 285 3.78 18.00 1.14
CA SER A 285 4.51 16.74 1.04
C SER A 285 5.36 16.44 2.28
N THR A 286 5.99 17.46 2.86
CA THR A 286 6.74 17.36 4.12
C THR A 286 5.83 16.95 5.28
N LEU A 287 4.78 17.73 5.54
CA LEU A 287 3.81 17.42 6.60
C LEU A 287 3.12 16.06 6.36
N GLY A 288 2.75 15.78 5.13
CA GLY A 288 2.16 14.51 4.73
C GLY A 288 3.10 13.33 5.00
N GLY A 289 4.38 13.45 4.66
CA GLY A 289 5.40 12.45 4.95
C GLY A 289 5.55 12.17 6.45
N ILE A 290 5.63 13.23 7.27
CA ILE A 290 5.72 13.12 8.72
C ILE A 290 4.49 12.40 9.29
N PHE A 291 3.28 12.81 8.92
CA PHE A 291 2.04 12.17 9.39
C PHE A 291 1.92 10.73 8.93
N MET A 292 2.37 10.43 7.72
CA MET A 292 2.43 9.05 7.23
C MET A 292 3.35 8.17 8.07
N GLY A 293 4.55 8.65 8.43
CA GLY A 293 5.52 7.85 9.17
C GLY A 293 5.09 7.62 10.62
N ILE A 294 4.60 8.65 11.30
CA ILE A 294 4.05 8.55 12.67
C ILE A 294 2.81 7.64 12.65
N GLY A 295 1.84 7.95 11.78
CA GLY A 295 0.58 7.20 11.69
C GLY A 295 0.77 5.73 11.34
N ALA A 296 1.63 5.42 10.36
CA ALA A 296 1.93 4.04 10.00
C ALA A 296 2.70 3.28 11.09
N SER A 297 3.50 3.97 11.91
CA SER A 297 4.21 3.35 13.02
C SER A 297 3.24 2.96 14.15
N TRP A 298 2.30 3.82 14.51
CA TRP A 298 1.25 3.51 15.48
C TRP A 298 0.27 2.44 14.98
N ALA A 299 -0.15 2.54 13.72
CA ALA A 299 -1.05 1.57 13.10
C ALA A 299 -0.40 0.19 12.85
N GLY A 300 0.91 0.06 13.04
CA GLY A 300 1.65 -1.17 12.72
C GLY A 300 1.80 -1.45 11.22
N GLY A 301 1.43 -0.51 10.34
CA GLY A 301 1.56 -0.69 8.89
C GLY A 301 0.93 0.43 8.07
N CYS A 302 1.20 0.42 6.78
CA CYS A 302 0.65 1.34 5.78
C CYS A 302 -0.58 0.75 5.07
N THR A 303 -1.08 1.43 4.04
CA THR A 303 -2.23 0.96 3.23
C THR A 303 -2.01 -0.43 2.62
N ILE A 304 -0.78 -0.78 2.22
CA ILE A 304 -0.49 -2.13 1.71
C ILE A 304 -0.35 -3.11 2.87
N GLY A 305 0.43 -2.79 3.92
CA GLY A 305 0.62 -3.70 5.05
C GLY A 305 -0.68 -4.01 5.80
N ASN A 306 -1.45 -2.98 6.17
CA ASN A 306 -2.71 -3.16 6.89
C ASN A 306 -3.90 -3.36 5.94
N GLY A 307 -4.02 -2.51 4.91
CA GLY A 307 -5.20 -2.52 4.04
C GLY A 307 -5.22 -3.64 3.00
N LEU A 308 -4.09 -4.20 2.58
CA LEU A 308 -4.04 -5.34 1.67
C LEU A 308 -3.66 -6.61 2.44
N THR A 309 -2.43 -6.69 2.91
CA THR A 309 -1.85 -7.91 3.48
C THR A 309 -2.54 -8.36 4.77
N ALA A 310 -2.77 -7.47 5.74
CA ALA A 310 -3.41 -7.82 7.00
C ALA A 310 -4.92 -8.11 6.82
N THR A 311 -5.63 -7.35 5.97
CA THR A 311 -7.03 -7.67 5.65
C THR A 311 -7.18 -9.01 4.93
N ALA A 312 -6.21 -9.40 4.10
CA ALA A 312 -6.25 -10.66 3.36
C ALA A 312 -6.17 -11.89 4.26
N ILE A 313 -5.46 -11.83 5.37
CA ILE A 313 -5.41 -12.90 6.38
C ILE A 313 -6.51 -12.79 7.44
N PHE A 314 -7.47 -11.88 7.29
CA PHE A 314 -8.51 -11.59 8.29
C PHE A 314 -7.95 -11.15 9.64
N SER A 315 -6.91 -10.33 9.63
CA SER A 315 -6.35 -9.66 10.79
C SER A 315 -7.33 -8.60 11.30
N SER A 316 -7.62 -8.61 12.58
CA SER A 316 -8.46 -7.58 13.25
C SER A 316 -7.89 -6.19 13.06
N LYS A 317 -6.57 -6.05 13.15
CA LYS A 317 -5.83 -4.82 12.86
C LYS A 317 -6.12 -4.27 11.46
N GLY A 318 -6.04 -5.13 10.44
CA GLY A 318 -6.29 -4.75 9.05
C GLY A 318 -7.71 -4.24 8.82
N TRP A 319 -8.70 -4.96 9.36
CA TRP A 319 -10.11 -4.61 9.23
C TRP A 319 -10.53 -3.36 10.02
N ILE A 320 -9.82 -3.01 11.09
CA ILE A 320 -9.98 -1.74 11.80
C ILE A 320 -9.25 -0.61 11.06
N ALA A 321 -8.00 -0.85 10.65
CA ALA A 321 -7.14 0.17 10.07
C ALA A 321 -7.64 0.68 8.70
N LEU A 322 -8.19 -0.20 7.86
CA LEU A 322 -8.65 0.15 6.51
C LEU A 322 -9.77 1.20 6.52
N PRO A 323 -10.93 0.98 7.19
CA PRO A 323 -12.00 1.98 7.22
C PRO A 323 -11.58 3.27 7.92
N VAL A 324 -10.76 3.21 8.97
CA VAL A 324 -10.27 4.39 9.67
C VAL A 324 -9.31 5.21 8.78
N THR A 325 -8.46 4.53 7.99
CA THR A 325 -7.63 5.22 6.97
C THR A 325 -8.51 5.94 5.94
N ILE A 326 -9.58 5.31 5.47
CA ILE A 326 -10.53 5.92 4.53
C ILE A 326 -11.19 7.16 5.15
N LEU A 327 -11.59 7.11 6.42
CA LEU A 327 -12.14 8.27 7.14
C LEU A 327 -11.12 9.41 7.23
N GLY A 328 -9.86 9.12 7.54
CA GLY A 328 -8.79 10.12 7.52
C GLY A 328 -8.60 10.76 6.15
N VAL A 329 -8.65 9.96 5.08
CA VAL A 329 -8.60 10.46 3.69
C VAL A 329 -9.78 11.36 3.38
N TRP A 330 -10.99 10.99 3.78
CA TRP A 330 -12.20 11.82 3.52
C TRP A 330 -12.15 13.13 4.27
N THR A 331 -11.74 13.12 5.54
CA THR A 331 -11.57 14.34 6.35
C THR A 331 -10.57 15.30 5.71
N ALA A 332 -9.38 14.81 5.36
CA ALA A 332 -8.37 15.64 4.71
C ALA A 332 -8.83 16.13 3.32
N SER A 333 -9.51 15.28 2.56
CA SER A 333 -10.03 15.62 1.25
C SER A 333 -11.12 16.71 1.34
N TYR A 334 -11.98 16.64 2.35
CA TYR A 334 -12.98 17.68 2.61
C TYR A 334 -12.31 19.02 2.90
N ILE A 335 -11.33 19.04 3.80
CA ILE A 335 -10.65 20.27 4.22
C ILE A 335 -9.87 20.90 3.06
N ILE A 336 -9.18 20.09 2.25
CA ILE A 336 -8.26 20.59 1.22
C ILE A 336 -8.97 20.94 -0.08
N PHE A 337 -9.96 20.14 -0.50
CA PHE A 337 -10.55 20.25 -1.84
C PHE A 337 -11.99 20.75 -1.85
N VAL A 338 -12.77 20.50 -0.80
CA VAL A 338 -14.21 20.86 -0.79
C VAL A 338 -14.46 22.18 -0.09
N LYS A 339 -13.87 22.37 1.10
CA LYS A 339 -14.09 23.60 1.90
C LYS A 339 -13.66 24.89 1.19
N PRO A 340 -12.48 24.95 0.52
CA PRO A 340 -12.06 26.19 -0.18
C PRO A 340 -12.96 26.57 -1.36
N ASN A 341 -13.64 25.61 -1.98
CA ASN A 341 -14.52 25.85 -3.13
C ASN A 341 -15.97 26.20 -2.72
N LYS A 342 -16.28 26.30 -1.42
CA LYS A 342 -17.58 26.69 -0.90
C LYS A 342 -17.63 28.16 -0.47
N ASN A 343 -16.52 28.84 -0.42
CA ASN A 343 -16.35 30.27 -0.20
C ASN A 343 -16.01 30.94 -1.53
#